data_b0c130ecd3dfce681d6c8e5b49ad35c5
#
_entry.id   b0c130ecd3dfce681d6c8e5b49ad35c5
#
_cell.length_a   1.000
_cell.length_b   1.000
_cell.length_c   1.000
_cell.angle_alpha   90.00
_cell.angle_beta   90.00
_cell.angle_gamma   90.00
#
_symmetry.space_group_name_H-M   'P 1'
#
loop_
_entity.id
_entity.type
_entity.pdbx_description
1 polymer ?
#
loop_
_entity_poly.entity_id
_entity_poly.type
_entity_poly.pdbx_seq_one_letter_code
_entity_poly.pdbx_strand_id
1 'polypeptide(L)'
;AADNKREQERKALHDAIWAIADELRGAVDGWDFKNYVLGTMFYRYISENLASYIDAGEHAAGNPDFSYAKMNDKEAESAKKDLIQEKGFFIPPSQLFINVLLQSNSKAATFIDAEGETKSVQENLNEYLELIFNNIENCINNALKTIMTLENIPSC
;
A
#
# COMPACT_ATOMS: atom_id res chain seq x y z
N ALA A 1 -12.53 4.47 28.61
CA ALA A 1 -12.91 3.48 27.57
C ALA A 1 -12.18 3.73 26.23
N ALA A 2 -12.07 4.96 25.73
CA ALA A 2 -11.39 5.27 24.47
C ALA A 2 -9.86 5.08 24.54
N ASP A 3 -9.22 5.41 25.67
CA ASP A 3 -7.79 5.23 25.88
C ASP A 3 -7.40 3.75 25.92
N ASN A 4 -8.22 2.90 26.50
CA ASN A 4 -7.97 1.46 26.57
C ASN A 4 -8.05 0.80 25.18
N LYS A 5 -8.92 1.30 24.30
CA LYS A 5 -9.03 0.82 22.91
C LYS A 5 -7.79 1.22 22.09
N ARG A 6 -7.33 2.47 22.21
CA ARG A 6 -6.11 2.96 21.54
C ARG A 6 -4.87 2.21 22.01
N GLU A 7 -4.79 1.86 23.27
CA GLU A 7 -3.66 1.14 23.83
C GLU A 7 -3.65 -0.33 23.37
N GLN A 8 -4.82 -0.96 23.24
CA GLN A 8 -4.95 -2.29 22.64
C GLN A 8 -4.63 -2.30 21.15
N GLU A 9 -5.06 -1.30 20.39
CA GLU A 9 -4.74 -1.13 18.98
C GLU A 9 -3.23 -0.90 18.75
N ARG A 10 -2.59 -0.07 19.59
CA ARG A 10 -1.14 0.13 19.57
C ARG A 10 -0.38 -1.15 19.89
N LYS A 11 -0.84 -1.90 20.87
CA LYS A 11 -0.21 -3.18 21.26
C LYS A 11 -0.34 -4.20 20.13
N ALA A 12 -1.53 -4.36 19.57
CA ALA A 12 -1.76 -5.27 18.45
C ALA A 12 -0.91 -4.91 17.21
N LEU A 13 -0.75 -3.60 16.93
CA LEU A 13 0.12 -3.12 15.87
C LEU A 13 1.60 -3.42 16.16
N HIS A 14 2.03 -3.20 17.39
CA HIS A 14 3.39 -3.48 17.83
C HIS A 14 3.70 -4.99 17.73
N ASP A 15 2.79 -5.83 18.19
CA ASP A 15 2.94 -7.29 18.14
C ASP A 15 2.96 -7.81 16.69
N ALA A 16 2.15 -7.24 15.80
CA ALA A 16 2.15 -7.56 14.37
C ALA A 16 3.46 -7.14 13.69
N ILE A 17 4.01 -5.97 14.02
CA ILE A 17 5.29 -5.49 13.51
C ILE A 17 6.43 -6.41 13.98
N TRP A 18 6.44 -6.82 15.24
CA TRP A 18 7.45 -7.73 15.77
C TRP A 18 7.33 -9.13 15.17
N ALA A 19 6.14 -9.64 14.88
CA ALA A 19 5.94 -10.90 14.20
C ALA A 19 6.52 -10.87 12.77
N ILE A 20 6.27 -9.80 12.01
CA ILE A 20 6.88 -9.58 10.68
C ILE A 20 8.40 -9.45 10.82
N ALA A 21 8.88 -8.72 11.82
CA ALA A 21 10.30 -8.55 12.11
C ALA A 21 11.00 -9.86 12.42
N ASP A 22 10.40 -10.74 13.19
CA ASP A 22 10.97 -12.05 13.53
C ASP A 22 11.01 -13.00 12.33
N GLU A 23 10.01 -12.95 11.45
CA GLU A 23 9.97 -13.74 10.22
C GLU A 23 11.03 -13.30 9.21
N LEU A 24 11.34 -12.01 9.16
CA LEU A 24 12.36 -11.44 8.28
C LEU A 24 13.79 -11.48 8.84
N ARG A 25 13.97 -11.81 10.13
CA ARG A 25 15.25 -11.74 10.84
C ARG A 25 16.36 -12.63 10.27
N GLY A 26 16.04 -13.60 9.42
CA GLY A 26 16.99 -14.47 8.75
C GLY A 26 17.24 -14.17 7.26
N ALA A 27 16.46 -13.25 6.67
CA ALA A 27 16.42 -13.05 5.22
C ALA A 27 17.10 -11.75 4.76
N VAL A 28 17.34 -10.77 5.66
CA VAL A 28 17.80 -9.43 5.31
C VAL A 28 18.90 -8.95 6.25
N ASP A 29 19.89 -8.24 5.73
CA ASP A 29 20.97 -7.64 6.50
C ASP A 29 20.43 -6.54 7.45
N GLY A 30 21.02 -6.37 8.64
CA GLY A 30 20.44 -5.60 9.75
C GLY A 30 20.04 -4.14 9.44
N TRP A 31 20.72 -3.47 8.50
CA TRP A 31 20.36 -2.13 8.04
C TRP A 31 19.14 -2.16 7.12
N ASP A 32 19.12 -3.09 6.18
CA ASP A 32 18.01 -3.27 5.24
C ASP A 32 16.73 -3.68 5.95
N PHE A 33 16.85 -4.51 7.00
CA PHE A 33 15.75 -4.91 7.86
C PHE A 33 15.03 -3.72 8.50
N LYS A 34 15.77 -2.75 9.09
CA LYS A 34 15.20 -1.54 9.68
C LYS A 34 14.45 -0.71 8.64
N ASN A 35 15.03 -0.52 7.46
CA ASN A 35 14.40 0.20 6.36
C ASN A 35 13.15 -0.51 5.85
N TYR A 36 13.19 -1.84 5.80
CA TYR A 36 12.07 -2.66 5.39
C TYR A 36 10.88 -2.55 6.35
N VAL A 37 11.13 -2.62 7.66
CA VAL A 37 10.10 -2.45 8.70
C VAL A 37 9.50 -1.05 8.63
N LEU A 38 10.32 0.00 8.53
CA LEU A 38 9.86 1.38 8.40
C LEU A 38 9.06 1.59 7.12
N GLY A 39 9.51 1.02 6.00
CA GLY A 39 8.80 1.05 4.73
C GLY A 39 7.44 0.37 4.81
N THR A 40 7.34 -0.77 5.46
CA THR A 40 6.08 -1.49 5.67
C THR A 40 5.11 -0.72 6.55
N MET A 41 5.59 -0.07 7.61
CA MET A 41 4.77 0.80 8.47
C MET A 41 4.25 2.01 7.68
N PHE A 42 5.12 2.66 6.91
CA PHE A 42 4.75 3.79 6.07
C PHE A 42 3.74 3.38 5.00
N TYR A 43 3.98 2.26 4.33
CA TYR A 43 3.06 1.68 3.33
C TYR A 43 1.68 1.41 3.91
N ARG A 44 1.60 0.79 5.08
CA ARG A 44 0.33 0.58 5.77
C ARG A 44 -0.38 1.91 6.03
N TYR A 45 0.34 2.88 6.58
CA TYR A 45 -0.22 4.19 6.89
C TYR A 45 -0.78 4.90 5.66
N ILE A 46 -0.01 5.02 4.57
CA ILE A 46 -0.48 5.70 3.35
C ILE A 46 -1.60 4.93 2.65
N SER A 47 -1.56 3.59 2.68
CA SER A 47 -2.58 2.71 2.14
C SER A 47 -3.93 2.89 2.85
N GLU A 48 -3.94 2.87 4.18
CA GLU A 48 -5.14 3.09 4.98
C GLU A 48 -5.68 4.53 4.83
N ASN A 49 -4.81 5.53 4.78
CA ASN A 49 -5.21 6.92 4.57
C ASN A 49 -5.83 7.14 3.18
N LEU A 50 -5.24 6.58 2.13
CA LEU A 50 -5.77 6.70 0.77
C LEU A 50 -7.16 6.08 0.67
N ALA A 51 -7.33 4.84 1.15
CA ALA A 51 -8.62 4.14 1.15
C ALA A 51 -9.68 4.92 1.94
N SER A 52 -9.35 5.38 3.15
CA SER A 52 -10.27 6.15 3.99
C SER A 52 -10.66 7.49 3.34
N TYR A 53 -9.74 8.15 2.66
CA TYR A 53 -10.02 9.40 1.96
C TYR A 53 -11.02 9.21 0.82
N ILE A 54 -10.80 8.19 -0.01
CA ILE A 54 -11.68 7.89 -1.14
C ILE A 54 -13.06 7.44 -0.65
N ASP A 55 -13.09 6.54 0.35
CA ASP A 55 -14.33 6.04 0.95
C ASP A 55 -15.15 7.20 1.55
N ALA A 56 -14.50 8.13 2.26
CA ALA A 56 -15.18 9.29 2.85
C ALA A 56 -15.79 10.22 1.76
N GLY A 57 -15.08 10.42 0.65
CA GLY A 57 -15.58 11.21 -0.49
C GLY A 57 -16.82 10.57 -1.12
N GLU A 58 -16.78 9.28 -1.37
CA GLU A 58 -17.89 8.53 -1.96
C GLU A 58 -19.10 8.44 -1.01
N HIS A 59 -18.87 8.22 0.29
CA HIS A 59 -19.94 8.22 1.29
C HIS A 59 -20.63 9.60 1.36
N ALA A 60 -19.85 10.68 1.29
CA ALA A 60 -20.42 12.03 1.25
C ALA A 60 -21.19 12.32 -0.06
N ALA A 61 -20.82 11.66 -1.15
CA ALA A 61 -21.51 11.75 -2.44
C ALA A 61 -22.79 10.89 -2.50
N GLY A 62 -23.11 10.13 -1.44
CA GLY A 62 -24.33 9.33 -1.33
C GLY A 62 -24.15 7.84 -1.60
N ASN A 63 -22.92 7.34 -1.59
CA ASN A 63 -22.58 5.94 -1.80
C ASN A 63 -22.08 5.29 -0.48
N PRO A 64 -22.93 5.08 0.53
CA PRO A 64 -22.49 4.68 1.87
C PRO A 64 -21.87 3.28 1.94
N ASP A 65 -22.15 2.42 0.96
CA ASP A 65 -21.63 1.04 0.90
C ASP A 65 -20.34 0.94 0.07
N PHE A 66 -19.85 2.06 -0.47
CA PHE A 66 -18.64 2.09 -1.26
C PHE A 66 -17.42 1.73 -0.42
N SER A 67 -16.50 0.96 -0.99
CA SER A 67 -15.19 0.67 -0.40
C SER A 67 -14.14 0.57 -1.50
N TYR A 68 -13.18 1.46 -1.45
CA TYR A 68 -12.07 1.49 -2.40
C TYR A 68 -11.28 0.17 -2.41
N ALA A 69 -11.10 -0.45 -1.24
CA ALA A 69 -10.41 -1.73 -1.13
C ALA A 69 -11.12 -2.89 -1.87
N LYS A 70 -12.40 -2.76 -2.18
CA LYS A 70 -13.18 -3.77 -2.92
C LYS A 70 -13.31 -3.43 -4.40
N MET A 71 -12.84 -2.27 -4.81
CA MET A 71 -12.91 -1.81 -6.18
C MET A 71 -11.95 -2.61 -7.07
N ASN A 72 -12.27 -2.70 -8.34
CA ASN A 72 -11.40 -3.31 -9.35
C ASN A 72 -10.30 -2.30 -9.75
N ASP A 73 -9.06 -2.77 -9.91
CA ASP A 73 -7.91 -1.93 -10.30
C ASP A 73 -8.15 -1.16 -11.60
N LYS A 74 -8.80 -1.79 -12.58
CA LYS A 74 -9.11 -1.16 -13.86
C LYS A 74 -10.10 0.02 -13.71
N GLU A 75 -11.04 -0.09 -12.81
CA GLU A 75 -11.97 1.00 -12.49
C GLU A 75 -11.26 2.13 -11.73
N ALA A 76 -10.39 1.77 -10.78
CA ALA A 76 -9.61 2.72 -10.01
C ALA A 76 -8.61 3.51 -10.87
N GLU A 77 -8.13 2.95 -11.98
CA GLU A 77 -7.20 3.62 -12.91
C GLU A 77 -7.79 4.93 -13.47
N SER A 78 -9.11 5.04 -13.59
CA SER A 78 -9.76 6.27 -14.04
C SER A 78 -9.57 7.46 -13.07
N ALA A 79 -9.46 7.20 -11.77
CA ALA A 79 -9.25 8.21 -10.74
C ALA A 79 -7.77 8.48 -10.44
N LYS A 80 -6.85 7.70 -11.01
CA LYS A 80 -5.41 7.75 -10.73
C LYS A 80 -4.82 9.15 -10.89
N LYS A 81 -5.13 9.83 -11.99
CA LYS A 81 -4.60 11.17 -12.28
C LYS A 81 -4.99 12.18 -11.21
N ASP A 82 -6.25 12.16 -10.81
CA ASP A 82 -6.78 13.09 -9.80
C ASP A 82 -6.20 12.78 -8.42
N LEU A 83 -6.08 11.50 -8.06
CA LEU A 83 -5.46 11.06 -6.81
C LEU A 83 -3.98 11.44 -6.71
N ILE A 84 -3.22 11.31 -7.80
CA ILE A 84 -1.82 11.75 -7.84
C ILE A 84 -1.74 13.27 -7.68
N GLN A 85 -2.64 14.00 -8.30
CA GLN A 85 -2.67 15.46 -8.17
C GLN A 85 -3.00 15.91 -6.76
N GLU A 86 -3.91 15.23 -6.07
CA GLU A 86 -4.37 15.60 -4.74
C GLU A 86 -3.50 15.05 -3.61
N LYS A 87 -3.01 13.81 -3.76
CA LYS A 87 -2.27 13.07 -2.71
C LYS A 87 -0.78 12.89 -2.98
N GLY A 88 -0.35 13.10 -4.22
CA GLY A 88 1.03 12.90 -4.63
C GLY A 88 1.39 11.45 -4.97
N PHE A 89 0.45 10.50 -4.84
CA PHE A 89 0.67 9.08 -5.12
C PHE A 89 -0.64 8.37 -5.44
N PHE A 90 -0.51 7.14 -5.96
CA PHE A 90 -1.62 6.24 -6.23
C PHE A 90 -1.23 4.81 -5.80
N ILE A 91 -2.17 4.11 -5.19
CA ILE A 91 -2.06 2.68 -4.88
C ILE A 91 -3.32 2.01 -5.42
N PRO A 92 -3.22 1.08 -6.39
CA PRO A 92 -4.39 0.37 -6.89
C PRO A 92 -5.01 -0.50 -5.77
N PRO A 93 -6.31 -0.76 -5.81
CA PRO A 93 -7.01 -1.53 -4.78
C PRO A 93 -6.35 -2.87 -4.44
N SER A 94 -5.89 -3.63 -5.44
CA SER A 94 -5.23 -4.92 -5.22
C SER A 94 -3.92 -4.80 -4.43
N GLN A 95 -3.25 -3.64 -4.49
CA GLN A 95 -1.99 -3.36 -3.81
C GLN A 95 -2.16 -2.56 -2.51
N LEU A 96 -3.38 -2.32 -2.04
CA LEU A 96 -3.61 -1.81 -0.70
C LEU A 96 -3.12 -2.81 0.35
N PHE A 97 -2.56 -2.31 1.44
CA PHE A 97 -2.00 -3.15 2.51
C PHE A 97 -2.96 -4.26 2.97
N ILE A 98 -4.24 -3.93 3.17
CA ILE A 98 -5.25 -4.91 3.59
C ILE A 98 -5.44 -6.03 2.57
N ASN A 99 -5.41 -5.73 1.28
CA ASN A 99 -5.58 -6.71 0.22
C ASN A 99 -4.31 -7.56 0.03
N VAL A 100 -3.13 -6.98 0.16
CA VAL A 100 -1.87 -7.72 0.15
C VAL A 100 -1.79 -8.68 1.34
N LEU A 101 -2.24 -8.26 2.51
CA LEU A 101 -2.34 -9.13 3.68
C LEU A 101 -3.27 -10.32 3.44
N LEU A 102 -4.43 -10.11 2.80
CA LEU A 102 -5.34 -11.19 2.42
C LEU A 102 -4.72 -12.12 1.37
N GLN A 103 -4.04 -11.56 0.38
CA GLN A 103 -3.35 -12.32 -0.67
C GLN A 103 -2.21 -13.18 -0.11
N SER A 104 -1.44 -12.67 0.86
CA SER A 104 -0.34 -13.42 1.48
C SER A 104 -0.80 -14.68 2.22
N ASN A 105 -2.06 -14.73 2.62
CA ASN A 105 -2.70 -15.89 3.25
C ASN A 105 -3.42 -16.80 2.24
N SER A 106 -3.39 -16.49 0.95
CA SER A 106 -4.06 -17.23 -0.11
C SER A 106 -3.07 -17.96 -1.00
N LYS A 107 -3.23 -19.27 -1.14
CA LYS A 107 -2.43 -20.09 -2.07
C LYS A 107 -2.70 -19.80 -3.54
N ALA A 108 -3.84 -19.17 -3.84
CA ALA A 108 -4.25 -18.87 -5.21
C ALA A 108 -3.80 -17.47 -5.67
N ALA A 109 -3.36 -16.61 -4.76
CA ALA A 109 -2.97 -15.25 -5.10
C ALA A 109 -1.62 -15.22 -5.82
N THR A 110 -1.59 -14.54 -6.95
CA THR A 110 -0.39 -14.37 -7.78
C THR A 110 -0.17 -12.91 -8.15
N PHE A 111 1.05 -12.57 -8.50
CA PHE A 111 1.42 -11.28 -9.07
C PHE A 111 2.36 -11.49 -10.27
N ILE A 112 2.53 -10.44 -11.06
CA ILE A 112 3.49 -10.44 -12.17
C ILE A 112 4.71 -9.64 -11.71
N ASP A 113 5.89 -10.27 -11.77
CA ASP A 113 7.15 -9.64 -11.40
C ASP A 113 7.68 -8.67 -12.46
N ALA A 114 8.86 -8.09 -12.20
CA ALA A 114 9.49 -7.14 -13.11
C ALA A 114 9.91 -7.76 -14.46
N GLU A 115 10.13 -9.05 -14.51
CA GLU A 115 10.48 -9.84 -15.69
C GLU A 115 9.24 -10.29 -16.47
N GLY A 116 8.02 -10.07 -15.94
CA GLY A 116 6.74 -10.47 -16.55
C GLY A 116 6.33 -11.91 -16.21
N GLU A 117 6.94 -12.53 -15.21
CA GLU A 117 6.62 -13.88 -14.77
C GLU A 117 5.55 -13.85 -13.68
N THR A 118 4.68 -14.86 -13.67
CA THR A 118 3.64 -15.02 -12.67
C THR A 118 4.18 -15.79 -11.47
N LYS A 119 4.17 -15.15 -10.29
CA LYS A 119 4.66 -15.71 -9.04
C LYS A 119 3.56 -15.77 -7.97
N SER A 120 3.69 -16.73 -7.05
CA SER A 120 2.83 -16.82 -5.86
C SER A 120 3.14 -15.69 -4.88
N VAL A 121 2.12 -14.96 -4.44
CA VAL A 121 2.28 -13.91 -3.41
C VAL A 121 2.76 -14.51 -2.10
N GLN A 122 2.21 -15.65 -1.68
CA GLN A 122 2.55 -16.30 -0.42
C GLN A 122 4.03 -16.69 -0.34
N GLU A 123 4.58 -17.20 -1.44
CA GLU A 123 5.97 -17.70 -1.50
C GLU A 123 6.99 -16.60 -1.79
N ASN A 124 6.54 -15.48 -2.39
CA ASN A 124 7.41 -14.40 -2.85
C ASN A 124 6.93 -13.03 -2.32
N LEU A 125 6.45 -12.99 -1.08
CA LEU A 125 5.88 -11.78 -0.48
C LEU A 125 6.88 -10.61 -0.46
N ASN A 126 8.15 -10.87 -0.18
CA ASN A 126 9.19 -9.84 -0.15
C ASN A 126 9.36 -9.17 -1.51
N GLU A 127 9.42 -9.96 -2.58
CA GLU A 127 9.53 -9.47 -3.95
C GLU A 127 8.27 -8.68 -4.37
N TYR A 128 7.09 -9.15 -3.97
CA TYR A 128 5.84 -8.44 -4.22
C TYR A 128 5.78 -7.10 -3.49
N LEU A 129 6.21 -7.04 -2.22
CA LEU A 129 6.27 -5.79 -1.47
C LEU A 129 7.31 -4.83 -2.05
N GLU A 130 8.46 -5.32 -2.49
CA GLU A 130 9.46 -4.50 -3.17
C GLU A 130 8.92 -3.87 -4.46
N LEU A 131 8.19 -4.64 -5.27
CA LEU A 131 7.52 -4.15 -6.46
C LEU A 131 6.50 -3.04 -6.12
N ILE A 132 5.70 -3.23 -5.09
CA ILE A 132 4.72 -2.24 -4.63
C ILE A 132 5.43 -0.96 -4.15
N PHE A 133 6.49 -1.09 -3.36
CA PHE A 133 7.27 0.05 -2.84
C PHE A 133 7.90 0.85 -3.97
N ASN A 134 8.49 0.17 -4.97
CA ASN A 134 9.06 0.82 -6.15
C ASN A 134 8.00 1.57 -6.95
N ASN A 135 6.80 1.02 -7.10
CA ASN A 135 5.70 1.69 -7.78
C ASN A 135 5.26 2.97 -7.05
N ILE A 136 5.13 2.91 -5.72
CA ILE A 136 4.76 4.07 -4.90
C ILE A 136 5.86 5.13 -4.95
N GLU A 137 7.11 4.75 -4.80
CA GLU A 137 8.27 5.65 -4.83
C GLU A 137 8.38 6.36 -6.18
N ASN A 138 8.24 5.64 -7.28
CA ASN A 138 8.25 6.22 -8.63
C ASN A 138 7.11 7.23 -8.82
N CYS A 139 5.93 6.93 -8.30
CA CYS A 139 4.78 7.81 -8.35
C CYS A 139 5.05 9.12 -7.59
N ILE A 140 5.55 9.03 -6.36
CA ILE A 140 5.90 10.19 -5.52
C ILE A 140 7.01 11.02 -6.17
N ASN A 141 8.06 10.39 -6.67
CA ASN A 141 9.18 11.08 -7.32
C ASN A 141 8.74 11.81 -8.59
N ASN A 142 7.84 11.23 -9.38
CA ASN A 142 7.28 11.88 -10.56
C ASN A 142 6.38 13.07 -10.17
N ALA A 143 5.55 12.94 -9.14
CA ALA A 143 4.74 14.03 -8.63
C ALA A 143 5.61 15.19 -8.11
N LEU A 144 6.68 14.91 -7.37
CA LEU A 144 7.63 15.91 -6.88
C LEU A 144 8.34 16.64 -8.03
N LYS A 145 8.80 15.91 -9.06
CA LYS A 145 9.41 16.52 -10.25
C LYS A 145 8.44 17.49 -10.93
N THR A 146 7.17 17.13 -11.07
CA THR A 146 6.14 17.99 -11.66
C THR A 146 5.95 19.28 -10.88
N ILE A 147 5.90 19.22 -9.55
CA ILE A 147 5.80 20.39 -8.68
C ILE A 147 7.01 21.30 -8.84
N MET A 148 8.22 20.73 -8.95
CA MET A 148 9.47 21.48 -9.08
C MET A 148 9.66 22.11 -10.45
N THR A 149 9.13 21.51 -11.53
CA THR A 149 9.31 21.98 -12.91
C THR A 149 8.14 22.79 -13.44
N LEU A 150 7.02 22.88 -12.71
CA LEU A 150 5.74 23.50 -13.15
C LEU A 150 5.19 22.90 -14.46
N GLU A 151 5.59 21.66 -14.79
CA GLU A 151 5.11 20.94 -15.96
C GLU A 151 3.88 20.09 -15.63
N ASN A 152 3.18 19.67 -16.68
CA ASN A 152 1.94 18.87 -16.57
C ASN A 152 2.15 17.59 -15.73
N ILE A 153 1.11 17.21 -14.96
CA ILE A 153 1.09 16.05 -14.07
C ILE A 153 1.51 14.77 -14.81
N PRO A 154 2.60 14.08 -14.36
CA PRO A 154 3.03 12.84 -15.00
C PRO A 154 2.06 11.70 -14.71
N SER A 155 2.00 10.75 -15.64
CA SER A 155 1.44 9.41 -15.36
C SER A 155 2.50 8.56 -14.66
N CYS A 156 2.14 7.95 -13.54
CA CYS A 156 2.99 6.94 -12.90
C CYS A 156 3.00 5.65 -13.71
#